data_6c25f63cde2f4e14206093f7d6427844
#
_entry.id   6c25f63cde2f4e14206093f7d6427844
#
_cell.length_a   1.000
_cell.length_b   1.000
_cell.length_c   1.000
_cell.angle_alpha   90.00
_cell.angle_beta   90.00
_cell.angle_gamma   90.00
#
_symmetry.space_group_name_H-M   'P 1'
#
loop_
_entity.id
_entity.type
_entity.pdbx_description
1 polymer ?
#
loop_
_entity_poly.entity_id
_entity_poly.type
_entity_poly.pdbx_seq_one_letter_code
_entity_poly.pdbx_strand_id
1 'polypeptide(L)'
;MLLLTSTSDIVRVVTGSAGDIRVHASYVDNASGTITPARTNTPAITTATTTTVVASPGASTQRNVKALYIENASATISNAVSVEHFDGTTSIPLFGVTLLPGENMILDAEGNWNHHYSNGADYAATPPGVLIQQTVLTAGTTFTTTANTTKIRIRGVGAGGGGGGANTAATSAAAAGGGAGGAYADKLFTVSPSTGYTYAIGAAGTAGAAAAGTGGTGGSSTFTVGATTVTATGGLGGVGSAAAATALMTLGGAGQTPTNGDLNISGQNGGVGIRQASATVGMASGKGGDSQYGSGGIERVAQNAGATGAGFGAGGSGGCCVNGGAAAAGGAGTAGVWVVEEYT
;
A
#
# COMPACT_ATOMS: atom_id res chain seq x y z
N MET A 1 28.04 -28.35 2.61
CA MET A 1 28.89 -29.28 3.41
C MET A 1 30.02 -28.48 4.05
N LEU A 2 30.22 -28.55 5.38
CA LEU A 2 31.29 -27.88 6.10
C LEU A 2 32.35 -28.91 6.55
N LEU A 3 33.62 -28.67 6.19
CA LEU A 3 34.73 -29.60 6.42
C LEU A 3 35.68 -29.02 7.47
N LEU A 4 35.97 -29.80 8.50
CA LEU A 4 37.00 -29.52 9.53
C LEU A 4 38.18 -30.46 9.31
N THR A 5 39.37 -29.92 9.11
CA THR A 5 40.57 -30.68 8.71
C THR A 5 41.70 -30.61 9.69
N SER A 6 41.65 -29.70 10.65
CA SER A 6 42.67 -29.46 11.68
C SER A 6 42.15 -29.80 13.07
N THR A 7 43.04 -30.20 13.96
CA THR A 7 42.75 -30.40 15.39
C THR A 7 42.40 -29.09 16.13
N SER A 8 42.42 -27.95 15.44
CA SER A 8 42.00 -26.64 15.94
C SER A 8 40.67 -26.19 15.36
N ASP A 9 40.19 -26.80 14.26
CA ASP A 9 38.96 -26.41 13.57
C ASP A 9 37.76 -26.76 14.42
N ILE A 10 36.90 -25.79 14.70
CA ILE A 10 35.62 -25.98 15.40
C ILE A 10 34.48 -25.22 14.70
N VAL A 11 33.26 -25.66 14.94
CA VAL A 11 32.08 -24.83 14.68
C VAL A 11 31.56 -24.32 15.99
N ARG A 12 31.28 -23.03 16.04
CA ARG A 12 30.72 -22.38 17.21
C ARG A 12 29.50 -21.53 16.84
N VAL A 13 28.61 -21.37 17.81
CA VAL A 13 27.44 -20.49 17.73
C VAL A 13 27.67 -19.31 18.67
N VAL A 14 27.48 -18.10 18.16
CA VAL A 14 27.46 -16.86 18.93
C VAL A 14 26.03 -16.41 19.09
N THR A 15 25.59 -16.20 20.33
CA THR A 15 24.24 -15.73 20.66
C THR A 15 24.29 -14.31 21.20
N GLY A 16 23.33 -13.46 20.76
CA GLY A 16 23.27 -12.03 21.11
C GLY A 16 22.38 -11.70 22.31
N SER A 17 21.61 -12.64 22.81
CA SER A 17 20.66 -12.43 23.93
C SER A 17 20.47 -13.67 24.80
N ALA A 18 19.75 -13.53 25.91
CA ALA A 18 19.47 -14.62 26.87
C ALA A 18 18.26 -15.47 26.49
N GLY A 19 18.10 -15.83 25.20
CA GLY A 19 17.09 -16.77 24.74
C GLY A 19 17.57 -18.22 24.88
N ASP A 20 16.65 -19.19 24.95
CA ASP A 20 16.97 -20.62 24.96
C ASP A 20 17.30 -21.09 23.53
N ILE A 21 18.58 -21.11 23.17
CA ILE A 21 19.05 -21.62 21.87
C ILE A 21 19.49 -23.07 22.04
N ARG A 22 18.90 -23.97 21.24
CA ARG A 22 19.20 -25.41 21.20
C ARG A 22 19.90 -25.74 19.90
N VAL A 23 20.94 -26.58 19.98
CA VAL A 23 21.73 -26.95 18.80
C VAL A 23 21.93 -28.46 18.75
N HIS A 24 21.61 -29.02 17.56
CA HIS A 24 21.96 -30.39 17.20
C HIS A 24 22.87 -30.38 15.98
N ALA A 25 23.99 -31.08 16.04
CA ALA A 25 24.90 -31.26 14.93
C ALA A 25 25.08 -32.76 14.61
N SER A 26 24.99 -33.10 13.32
CA SER A 26 25.38 -34.42 12.82
C SER A 26 26.57 -34.31 11.88
N TYR A 27 27.53 -35.22 11.99
CA TYR A 27 28.75 -35.21 11.21
C TYR A 27 29.30 -36.61 10.99
N VAL A 28 30.26 -36.70 10.10
CA VAL A 28 30.96 -37.94 9.76
C VAL A 28 32.46 -37.70 9.86
N ASP A 29 33.15 -38.51 10.63
CA ASP A 29 34.59 -38.54 10.71
C ASP A 29 35.17 -39.53 9.69
N ASN A 30 36.21 -39.12 9.00
CA ASN A 30 37.01 -39.98 8.12
C ASN A 30 38.46 -40.02 8.66
N ALA A 31 38.86 -41.13 9.21
CA ALA A 31 40.17 -41.42 9.68
C ALA A 31 40.83 -42.49 8.81
N SER A 32 41.74 -42.07 7.91
CA SER A 32 42.49 -42.99 7.02
C SER A 32 41.58 -43.96 6.23
N GLY A 33 40.43 -43.42 5.73
CA GLY A 33 39.41 -44.20 4.97
C GLY A 33 38.35 -44.89 5.81
N THR A 34 38.46 -44.89 7.14
CA THR A 34 37.40 -45.39 8.02
C THR A 34 36.37 -44.28 8.27
N ILE A 35 35.12 -44.54 7.92
CA ILE A 35 33.99 -43.61 8.04
C ILE A 35 33.20 -43.88 9.32
N THR A 36 33.11 -42.89 10.20
CA THR A 36 32.40 -43.00 11.49
C THR A 36 31.35 -41.89 11.63
N PRO A 37 30.04 -42.21 11.54
CA PRO A 37 28.98 -41.23 11.82
C PRO A 37 28.92 -40.86 13.30
N ALA A 38 28.69 -39.60 13.61
CA ALA A 38 28.56 -39.09 14.97
C ALA A 38 27.60 -37.86 15.03
N ARG A 39 27.23 -37.49 16.25
CA ARG A 39 26.37 -36.34 16.52
C ARG A 39 26.74 -35.68 17.85
N THR A 40 26.35 -34.41 17.98
CA THR A 40 26.43 -33.65 19.24
C THR A 40 25.12 -32.92 19.48
N ASN A 41 24.60 -33.00 20.71
CA ASN A 41 23.55 -32.11 21.21
C ASN A 41 24.19 -31.15 22.19
N THR A 42 24.10 -29.85 21.90
CA THR A 42 24.59 -28.81 22.81
C THR A 42 23.53 -28.52 23.86
N PRO A 43 23.87 -28.44 25.16
CA PRO A 43 22.94 -27.95 26.18
C PRO A 43 22.38 -26.57 25.82
N ALA A 44 21.19 -26.25 26.37
CA ALA A 44 20.55 -24.96 26.12
C ALA A 44 21.50 -23.77 26.37
N ILE A 45 21.65 -22.91 25.39
CA ILE A 45 22.45 -21.69 25.47
C ILE A 45 21.49 -20.57 25.89
N THR A 46 21.57 -20.17 27.16
CA THR A 46 20.61 -19.23 27.78
C THR A 46 21.22 -17.86 28.09
N THR A 47 22.40 -17.56 27.56
CA THR A 47 23.10 -16.27 27.72
C THR A 47 23.69 -15.80 26.39
N ALA A 48 23.95 -14.50 26.28
CA ALA A 48 24.75 -13.96 25.17
C ALA A 48 26.20 -14.47 25.32
N THR A 49 26.61 -15.41 24.46
CA THR A 49 27.93 -16.08 24.56
C THR A 49 28.35 -16.73 23.25
N THR A 50 29.58 -17.18 23.20
CA THR A 50 30.13 -18.04 22.13
C THR A 50 30.27 -19.46 22.64
N THR A 51 29.60 -20.42 21.98
CA THR A 51 29.57 -21.83 22.38
C THR A 51 30.06 -22.73 21.25
N THR A 52 31.00 -23.63 21.53
CA THR A 52 31.41 -24.66 20.57
C THR A 52 30.33 -25.71 20.43
N VAL A 53 29.80 -25.87 19.22
CA VAL A 53 28.72 -26.82 18.89
C VAL A 53 29.22 -28.05 18.14
N VAL A 54 30.34 -27.94 17.42
CA VAL A 54 31.08 -29.05 16.85
C VAL A 54 32.56 -28.91 17.25
N ALA A 55 33.03 -29.86 18.03
CA ALA A 55 34.44 -29.92 18.45
C ALA A 55 35.38 -30.23 17.26
N SER A 56 36.68 -29.98 17.45
CA SER A 56 37.70 -30.32 16.46
C SER A 56 37.76 -31.84 16.20
N PRO A 57 38.14 -32.24 14.98
CA PRO A 57 38.44 -33.65 14.69
C PRO A 57 39.73 -34.10 15.44
N GLY A 58 39.89 -35.40 15.63
CA GLY A 58 41.14 -36.00 16.13
C GLY A 58 42.28 -35.84 15.12
N ALA A 59 43.49 -36.13 15.58
CA ALA A 59 44.66 -36.14 14.70
C ALA A 59 44.44 -37.13 13.53
N SER A 60 44.90 -36.75 12.36
CA SER A 60 44.73 -37.54 11.10
C SER A 60 43.27 -37.85 10.73
N THR A 61 42.30 -37.08 11.23
CA THR A 61 40.89 -37.21 10.97
C THR A 61 40.36 -35.97 10.28
N GLN A 62 39.47 -36.17 9.29
CA GLN A 62 38.65 -35.13 8.69
C GLN A 62 37.21 -35.27 9.16
N ARG A 63 36.60 -34.20 9.64
CA ARG A 63 35.19 -34.16 10.08
C ARG A 63 34.36 -33.41 9.07
N ASN A 64 33.35 -34.08 8.52
CA ASN A 64 32.36 -33.51 7.63
C ASN A 64 31.07 -33.24 8.40
N VAL A 65 30.75 -31.99 8.66
CA VAL A 65 29.46 -31.61 9.24
C VAL A 65 28.40 -31.74 8.16
N LYS A 66 27.41 -32.59 8.41
CA LYS A 66 26.33 -32.96 7.48
C LYS A 66 25.07 -32.14 7.70
N ALA A 67 24.73 -31.89 8.96
CA ALA A 67 23.59 -31.05 9.28
C ALA A 67 23.85 -30.33 10.60
N LEU A 68 23.31 -29.11 10.69
CA LEU A 68 23.28 -28.31 11.90
C LEU A 68 21.83 -27.79 12.04
N TYR A 69 21.18 -28.11 13.14
CA TYR A 69 19.86 -27.63 13.50
C TYR A 69 20.00 -26.69 14.70
N ILE A 70 19.50 -25.47 14.56
CA ILE A 70 19.55 -24.45 15.58
C ILE A 70 18.14 -23.88 15.78
N GLU A 71 17.60 -23.99 16.98
CA GLU A 71 16.24 -23.55 17.33
C GLU A 71 16.29 -22.49 18.43
N ASN A 72 15.49 -21.45 18.30
CA ASN A 72 15.16 -20.58 19.41
C ASN A 72 13.94 -21.13 20.15
N ALA A 73 14.18 -21.92 21.19
CA ALA A 73 13.13 -22.52 22.02
C ALA A 73 12.56 -21.56 23.07
N SER A 74 13.00 -20.30 23.12
CA SER A 74 12.43 -19.27 23.97
C SER A 74 10.98 -18.96 23.54
N ALA A 75 10.09 -18.75 24.50
CA ALA A 75 8.72 -18.36 24.19
C ALA A 75 8.56 -16.85 23.87
N THR A 76 9.54 -16.02 24.25
CA THR A 76 9.36 -14.55 24.22
C THR A 76 10.58 -13.76 23.77
N ILE A 77 11.78 -14.36 23.74
CA ILE A 77 13.04 -13.64 23.48
C ILE A 77 13.58 -13.98 22.10
N SER A 78 13.71 -12.97 21.24
CA SER A 78 14.43 -13.10 19.97
C SER A 78 15.94 -13.14 20.21
N ASN A 79 16.67 -13.92 19.41
CA ASN A 79 18.11 -14.07 19.56
C ASN A 79 18.84 -13.88 18.22
N ALA A 80 19.77 -12.96 18.16
CA ALA A 80 20.72 -12.86 17.06
C ALA A 80 21.70 -14.03 17.17
N VAL A 81 21.72 -14.91 16.19
CA VAL A 81 22.54 -16.11 16.15
C VAL A 81 23.50 -16.02 14.97
N SER A 82 24.79 -16.21 15.22
CA SER A 82 25.82 -16.36 14.18
C SER A 82 26.48 -17.72 14.31
N VAL A 83 26.62 -18.43 13.19
CA VAL A 83 27.41 -19.66 13.11
C VAL A 83 28.76 -19.31 12.52
N GLU A 84 29.83 -19.74 13.19
CA GLU A 84 31.21 -19.41 12.81
C GLU A 84 32.05 -20.68 12.68
N HIS A 85 32.93 -20.69 11.70
CA HIS A 85 34.11 -21.57 11.67
C HIS A 85 35.29 -20.87 12.38
N PHE A 86 35.94 -21.57 13.28
CA PHE A 86 37.12 -21.09 13.96
C PHE A 86 38.24 -22.10 13.80
N ASP A 87 39.38 -21.68 13.28
CA ASP A 87 40.53 -22.53 12.94
C ASP A 87 41.59 -22.60 14.05
N GLY A 88 41.28 -22.08 15.23
CA GLY A 88 42.19 -21.94 16.37
C GLY A 88 42.82 -20.53 16.48
N THR A 89 42.72 -19.69 15.45
CA THR A 89 43.24 -18.34 15.39
C THR A 89 42.22 -17.33 14.88
N THR A 90 41.54 -17.66 13.77
CA THR A 90 40.65 -16.78 13.07
C THR A 90 39.22 -17.31 13.11
N SER A 91 38.26 -16.43 13.34
CA SER A 91 36.85 -16.71 13.26
C SER A 91 36.26 -16.18 11.95
N ILE A 92 35.58 -17.03 11.21
CA ILE A 92 34.88 -16.67 9.98
C ILE A 92 33.37 -16.92 10.17
N PRO A 93 32.52 -15.90 10.10
CA PRO A 93 31.08 -16.09 10.14
C PRO A 93 30.63 -16.78 8.85
N LEU A 94 29.91 -17.88 9.00
CA LEU A 94 29.36 -18.67 7.91
C LEU A 94 27.91 -18.25 7.59
N PHE A 95 27.15 -17.95 8.63
CA PHE A 95 25.78 -17.53 8.55
C PHE A 95 25.36 -16.77 9.81
N GLY A 96 24.45 -15.78 9.67
CA GLY A 96 23.91 -15.02 10.78
C GLY A 96 22.47 -14.64 10.54
N VAL A 97 21.63 -14.79 11.56
CA VAL A 97 20.19 -14.47 11.50
C VAL A 97 19.68 -14.12 12.91
N THR A 98 18.61 -13.31 12.98
CA THR A 98 17.83 -13.17 14.20
C THR A 98 16.71 -14.18 14.18
N LEU A 99 16.73 -15.14 15.10
CA LEU A 99 15.67 -16.11 15.30
C LEU A 99 14.63 -15.55 16.27
N LEU A 100 13.38 -15.43 15.83
CA LEU A 100 12.24 -15.14 16.69
C LEU A 100 11.89 -16.36 17.55
N PRO A 101 11.06 -16.23 18.60
CA PRO A 101 10.60 -17.35 19.40
C PRO A 101 9.99 -18.48 18.57
N GLY A 102 10.50 -19.69 18.74
CA GLY A 102 10.07 -20.90 18.03
C GLY A 102 10.62 -21.08 16.62
N GLU A 103 11.40 -20.12 16.09
CA GLU A 103 12.04 -20.26 14.78
C GLU A 103 13.29 -21.12 14.84
N ASN A 104 13.63 -21.72 13.72
CA ASN A 104 14.82 -22.54 13.60
C ASN A 104 15.57 -22.28 12.28
N MET A 105 16.85 -22.65 12.29
CA MET A 105 17.74 -22.58 11.16
C MET A 105 18.43 -23.94 10.96
N ILE A 106 18.53 -24.38 9.71
CA ILE A 106 19.09 -25.68 9.35
C ILE A 106 20.19 -25.48 8.30
N LEU A 107 21.38 -26.05 8.57
CA LEU A 107 22.33 -26.39 7.51
C LEU A 107 22.02 -27.82 7.06
N ASP A 108 21.66 -27.98 5.77
CA ASP A 108 21.38 -29.29 5.18
C ASP A 108 22.64 -30.03 4.69
N ALA A 109 22.48 -31.27 4.24
CA ALA A 109 23.59 -32.11 3.76
C ALA A 109 24.22 -31.57 2.46
N GLU A 110 23.48 -30.79 1.68
CA GLU A 110 23.90 -30.14 0.45
C GLU A 110 24.72 -28.88 0.72
N GLY A 111 24.62 -28.34 1.93
CA GLY A 111 25.34 -27.12 2.36
C GLY A 111 24.51 -25.85 2.26
N ASN A 112 23.18 -25.97 2.10
CA ASN A 112 22.30 -24.81 2.12
C ASN A 112 21.87 -24.48 3.54
N TRP A 113 21.73 -23.18 3.80
CA TRP A 113 21.14 -22.66 5.04
C TRP A 113 19.67 -22.33 4.80
N ASN A 114 18.79 -22.99 5.57
CA ASN A 114 17.35 -22.80 5.50
C ASN A 114 16.86 -22.26 6.85
N HIS A 115 16.11 -21.17 6.82
CA HIS A 115 15.47 -20.55 7.98
C HIS A 115 13.98 -20.90 7.93
N HIS A 116 13.40 -21.36 9.04
CA HIS A 116 12.02 -21.79 9.13
C HIS A 116 11.29 -21.03 10.24
N TYR A 117 10.01 -20.77 10.00
CA TYR A 117 9.09 -20.24 11.02
C TYR A 117 8.84 -21.27 12.13
N SER A 118 8.25 -20.81 13.23
CA SER A 118 7.86 -21.67 14.37
C SER A 118 6.89 -22.81 14.01
N ASN A 119 6.21 -22.73 12.88
CA ASN A 119 5.32 -23.75 12.35
C ASN A 119 6.01 -24.74 11.38
N GLY A 120 7.32 -24.64 11.20
CA GLY A 120 8.12 -25.47 10.30
C GLY A 120 7.99 -25.11 8.80
N ALA A 121 7.25 -24.05 8.46
CA ALA A 121 7.24 -23.55 7.09
C ALA A 121 8.58 -22.86 6.77
N ASP A 122 9.11 -23.08 5.56
CA ASP A 122 10.30 -22.38 5.09
C ASP A 122 10.11 -20.87 5.22
N TYR A 123 11.11 -20.22 5.77
CA TYR A 123 11.29 -18.79 5.58
C TYR A 123 11.71 -18.63 4.12
N ALA A 124 10.73 -18.75 3.22
CA ALA A 124 10.95 -18.30 1.87
C ALA A 124 11.35 -16.85 2.02
N ALA A 125 12.62 -16.54 1.82
CA ALA A 125 13.04 -15.16 1.64
C ALA A 125 12.24 -14.68 0.44
N THR A 126 11.08 -14.06 0.71
CA THR A 126 10.29 -13.45 -0.34
C THR A 126 11.23 -12.45 -0.98
N PRO A 127 11.58 -12.60 -2.26
CA PRO A 127 12.53 -11.70 -2.89
C PRO A 127 12.08 -10.25 -2.63
N PRO A 128 12.97 -9.33 -2.25
CA PRO A 128 12.58 -7.95 -1.98
C PRO A 128 11.80 -7.39 -3.17
N GLY A 129 10.64 -6.80 -2.91
CA GLY A 129 9.76 -6.25 -3.93
C GLY A 129 8.67 -7.18 -4.46
N VAL A 130 8.45 -8.35 -3.84
CA VAL A 130 7.30 -9.20 -4.17
C VAL A 130 6.02 -8.61 -3.60
N LEU A 131 4.97 -8.51 -4.41
CA LEU A 131 3.66 -8.09 -3.97
C LEU A 131 3.04 -9.13 -3.02
N ILE A 132 2.78 -8.72 -1.79
CA ILE A 132 2.14 -9.55 -0.77
C ILE A 132 0.62 -9.54 -0.97
N GLN A 133 0.04 -8.33 -1.03
CA GLN A 133 -1.39 -8.14 -1.23
C GLN A 133 -1.72 -6.75 -1.75
N GLN A 134 -2.96 -6.60 -2.24
CA GLN A 134 -3.56 -5.33 -2.62
C GLN A 134 -4.87 -5.14 -1.86
N THR A 135 -5.04 -3.97 -1.26
CA THR A 135 -6.24 -3.60 -0.48
C THR A 135 -6.85 -2.32 -1.03
N VAL A 136 -8.18 -2.33 -1.26
CA VAL A 136 -8.94 -1.14 -1.68
C VAL A 136 -9.64 -0.55 -0.46
N LEU A 137 -9.33 0.71 -0.14
CA LEU A 137 -9.84 1.44 1.01
C LEU A 137 -10.90 2.45 0.55
N THR A 138 -12.15 2.18 0.89
CA THR A 138 -13.32 3.04 0.59
C THR A 138 -13.94 3.67 1.82
N ALA A 139 -13.53 3.23 3.02
CA ALA A 139 -13.98 3.72 4.31
C ALA A 139 -12.95 3.36 5.39
N GLY A 140 -13.04 3.97 6.56
CA GLY A 140 -12.12 3.72 7.67
C GLY A 140 -11.10 4.83 7.86
N THR A 141 -10.18 4.65 8.82
CA THR A 141 -9.20 5.66 9.22
C THR A 141 -7.80 5.13 9.46
N THR A 142 -7.64 3.80 9.57
CA THR A 142 -6.34 3.16 9.84
C THR A 142 -6.16 1.94 8.95
N PHE A 143 -5.03 1.87 8.27
CA PHE A 143 -4.54 0.72 7.52
C PHE A 143 -3.35 0.10 8.27
N THR A 144 -3.41 -1.19 8.54
CA THR A 144 -2.31 -1.91 9.24
C THR A 144 -1.60 -2.82 8.26
N THR A 145 -0.28 -2.65 8.14
CA THR A 145 0.58 -3.49 7.30
C THR A 145 0.69 -4.91 7.83
N THR A 146 0.89 -5.87 6.94
CA THR A 146 1.14 -7.28 7.31
C THR A 146 2.53 -7.48 7.92
N ALA A 147 2.76 -8.65 8.52
CA ALA A 147 4.00 -8.96 9.26
C ALA A 147 5.28 -8.91 8.40
N ASN A 148 5.17 -9.07 7.08
CA ASN A 148 6.32 -9.12 6.17
C ASN A 148 6.43 -7.88 5.27
N THR A 149 5.59 -6.88 5.46
CA THR A 149 5.58 -5.68 4.63
C THR A 149 6.73 -4.76 4.98
N THR A 150 7.61 -4.48 4.03
CA THR A 150 8.69 -3.49 4.16
C THR A 150 8.44 -2.24 3.34
N LYS A 151 7.57 -2.33 2.31
CA LYS A 151 7.17 -1.21 1.46
C LYS A 151 5.68 -1.24 1.16
N ILE A 152 5.08 -0.07 1.02
CA ILE A 152 3.72 0.08 0.49
C ILE A 152 3.73 1.07 -0.67
N ARG A 153 2.99 0.77 -1.72
CA ARG A 153 2.62 1.73 -2.75
C ARG A 153 1.17 2.11 -2.56
N ILE A 154 0.93 3.38 -2.38
CA ILE A 154 -0.42 3.93 -2.28
C ILE A 154 -0.78 4.64 -3.57
N ARG A 155 -1.97 4.39 -4.10
CA ARG A 155 -2.52 5.05 -5.27
C ARG A 155 -3.95 5.46 -4.96
N GLY A 156 -4.31 6.72 -5.18
CA GLY A 156 -5.66 7.14 -4.84
C GLY A 156 -6.10 8.41 -5.50
N VAL A 157 -7.39 8.66 -5.39
CA VAL A 157 -8.06 9.86 -5.89
C VAL A 157 -8.83 10.55 -4.79
N GLY A 158 -8.87 11.88 -4.85
CA GLY A 158 -9.81 12.69 -4.09
C GLY A 158 -11.23 12.50 -4.59
N ALA A 159 -12.22 12.98 -3.87
CA ALA A 159 -13.61 12.93 -4.30
C ALA A 159 -13.88 13.92 -5.42
N GLY A 160 -14.84 13.61 -6.29
CA GLY A 160 -15.33 14.52 -7.32
C GLY A 160 -16.27 15.59 -6.76
N GLY A 161 -16.24 16.79 -7.37
CA GLY A 161 -17.18 17.87 -7.09
C GLY A 161 -18.58 17.59 -7.66
N GLY A 162 -19.62 18.15 -7.05
CA GLY A 162 -20.98 18.12 -7.59
C GLY A 162 -21.16 19.10 -8.75
N GLY A 163 -22.02 18.81 -9.68
CA GLY A 163 -22.45 19.74 -10.73
C GLY A 163 -23.38 20.84 -10.19
N GLY A 164 -23.39 21.99 -10.84
CA GLY A 164 -24.29 23.10 -10.51
C GLY A 164 -25.75 22.82 -10.86
N GLY A 165 -26.67 23.41 -10.14
CA GLY A 165 -28.09 23.40 -10.45
C GLY A 165 -28.52 24.52 -11.41
N ALA A 166 -29.59 24.32 -12.16
CA ALA A 166 -30.18 25.28 -13.06
C ALA A 166 -31.50 25.82 -12.52
N ASN A 167 -31.69 27.13 -12.57
CA ASN A 167 -32.95 27.76 -12.25
C ASN A 167 -33.76 28.01 -13.51
N THR A 168 -35.05 28.25 -13.41
CA THR A 168 -35.97 28.50 -14.51
C THR A 168 -36.70 29.83 -14.33
N ALA A 169 -37.16 30.39 -15.45
CA ALA A 169 -38.13 31.47 -15.50
C ALA A 169 -39.02 31.31 -16.76
N ALA A 170 -40.17 31.97 -16.79
CA ALA A 170 -41.20 31.75 -17.81
C ALA A 170 -40.71 32.02 -19.25
N THR A 171 -39.65 32.77 -19.46
CA THR A 171 -39.14 33.11 -20.81
C THR A 171 -37.65 32.82 -20.96
N SER A 172 -37.06 32.00 -20.09
CA SER A 172 -35.60 31.84 -20.02
C SER A 172 -35.24 30.43 -19.70
N ALA A 173 -34.12 29.97 -20.25
CA ALA A 173 -33.51 28.69 -19.98
C ALA A 173 -32.22 28.83 -19.12
N ALA A 174 -31.75 27.71 -18.59
CA ALA A 174 -30.45 27.67 -17.85
C ALA A 174 -29.74 26.35 -18.10
N ALA A 175 -28.40 26.42 -18.14
CA ALA A 175 -27.51 25.28 -18.23
C ALA A 175 -26.33 25.49 -17.28
N ALA A 176 -26.21 24.64 -16.26
CA ALA A 176 -25.19 24.76 -15.23
C ALA A 176 -23.91 24.04 -15.58
N GLY A 177 -22.80 24.43 -14.95
CA GLY A 177 -21.49 23.78 -15.10
C GLY A 177 -21.38 22.44 -14.41
N GLY A 178 -20.57 21.53 -14.94
CA GLY A 178 -20.22 20.26 -14.29
C GLY A 178 -19.21 20.45 -13.15
N GLY A 179 -19.23 19.58 -12.16
CA GLY A 179 -18.19 19.50 -11.12
C GLY A 179 -16.91 18.86 -11.63
N ALA A 180 -15.78 19.20 -11.07
CA ALA A 180 -14.47 18.64 -11.44
C ALA A 180 -14.27 17.23 -10.89
N GLY A 181 -13.41 16.46 -11.55
CA GLY A 181 -12.89 15.21 -11.00
C GLY A 181 -11.88 15.45 -9.86
N GLY A 182 -11.74 14.47 -8.97
CA GLY A 182 -10.72 14.46 -7.94
C GLY A 182 -9.33 14.20 -8.53
N ALA A 183 -8.32 14.79 -7.90
CA ALA A 183 -6.91 14.62 -8.27
C ALA A 183 -6.39 13.25 -7.88
N TYR A 184 -5.40 12.75 -8.61
CA TYR A 184 -4.74 11.46 -8.37
C TYR A 184 -3.34 11.65 -7.79
N ALA A 185 -3.01 10.86 -6.75
CA ALA A 185 -1.68 10.78 -6.18
C ALA A 185 -1.21 9.31 -6.09
N ASP A 186 0.08 9.08 -6.34
CA ASP A 186 0.76 7.79 -6.23
C ASP A 186 2.08 8.00 -5.47
N LYS A 187 2.36 7.14 -4.49
CA LYS A 187 3.60 7.20 -3.74
C LYS A 187 4.03 5.84 -3.21
N LEU A 188 5.35 5.60 -3.26
CA LEU A 188 6.00 4.46 -2.63
C LEU A 188 6.60 4.89 -1.28
N PHE A 189 6.33 4.11 -0.24
CA PHE A 189 6.89 4.31 1.10
C PHE A 189 7.66 3.07 1.57
N THR A 190 8.73 3.30 2.32
CA THR A 190 9.30 2.27 3.21
C THR A 190 8.55 2.35 4.54
N VAL A 191 8.12 1.21 5.05
CA VAL A 191 7.26 1.10 6.22
C VAL A 191 7.74 0.02 7.18
N SER A 192 7.22 0.02 8.40
CA SER A 192 7.44 -1.06 9.36
C SER A 192 6.33 -2.11 9.23
N PRO A 193 6.66 -3.40 9.37
CA PRO A 193 5.67 -4.48 9.47
C PRO A 193 4.70 -4.28 10.63
N SER A 194 3.49 -4.83 10.52
CA SER A 194 2.46 -4.85 11.56
C SER A 194 2.17 -3.47 12.18
N THR A 195 2.29 -2.40 11.37
CA THR A 195 2.18 -1.01 11.83
C THR A 195 0.95 -0.34 11.23
N GLY A 196 0.20 0.40 12.07
CA GLY A 196 -0.97 1.16 11.65
C GLY A 196 -0.60 2.53 11.05
N TYR A 197 -1.18 2.86 9.89
CA TYR A 197 -1.02 4.14 9.20
C TYR A 197 -2.38 4.80 9.01
N THR A 198 -2.48 6.10 9.30
CA THR A 198 -3.75 6.82 9.21
C THR A 198 -4.06 7.23 7.78
N TYR A 199 -5.33 7.15 7.43
CA TYR A 199 -5.83 7.65 6.15
C TYR A 199 -7.24 8.24 6.29
N ALA A 200 -7.67 8.99 5.30
CA ALA A 200 -9.05 9.45 5.16
C ALA A 200 -9.49 9.32 3.70
N ILE A 201 -10.77 9.07 3.52
CA ILE A 201 -11.41 9.02 2.21
C ILE A 201 -12.23 10.30 2.02
N GLY A 202 -12.01 11.01 0.91
CA GLY A 202 -12.76 12.21 0.58
C GLY A 202 -14.25 11.90 0.33
N ALA A 203 -15.12 12.66 0.98
CA ALA A 203 -16.55 12.59 0.78
C ALA A 203 -16.94 13.21 -0.58
N ALA A 204 -17.93 12.63 -1.26
CA ALA A 204 -18.45 13.11 -2.53
C ALA A 204 -18.97 14.56 -2.42
N GLY A 205 -18.73 15.38 -3.46
CA GLY A 205 -19.33 16.70 -3.58
C GLY A 205 -20.83 16.58 -3.79
N THR A 206 -21.61 17.39 -3.06
CA THR A 206 -23.07 17.40 -3.16
C THR A 206 -23.55 18.06 -4.45
N ALA A 207 -24.66 17.58 -4.98
CA ALA A 207 -25.34 18.18 -6.11
C ALA A 207 -25.73 19.64 -5.79
N GLY A 208 -25.57 20.55 -6.74
CA GLY A 208 -26.11 21.91 -6.65
C GLY A 208 -27.61 21.89 -6.64
N ALA A 209 -28.22 22.70 -5.76
CA ALA A 209 -29.67 22.82 -5.64
C ALA A 209 -30.30 23.35 -6.94
N ALA A 210 -31.56 22.98 -7.22
CA ALA A 210 -32.30 23.35 -8.41
C ALA A 210 -32.54 24.87 -8.59
N ALA A 211 -32.28 25.69 -7.58
CA ALA A 211 -32.40 27.13 -7.63
C ALA A 211 -31.08 27.86 -8.04
N ALA A 212 -30.37 27.37 -9.04
CA ALA A 212 -29.05 27.87 -9.46
C ALA A 212 -27.96 27.69 -8.39
N GLY A 213 -28.09 26.67 -7.54
CA GLY A 213 -27.09 26.34 -6.51
C GLY A 213 -25.79 25.86 -7.11
N THR A 214 -24.67 26.33 -6.60
CA THR A 214 -23.34 25.79 -6.94
C THR A 214 -23.19 24.37 -6.36
N GLY A 215 -22.59 23.45 -7.08
CA GLY A 215 -22.26 22.12 -6.58
C GLY A 215 -21.26 22.19 -5.43
N GLY A 216 -21.35 21.23 -4.53
CA GLY A 216 -20.39 21.10 -3.42
C GLY A 216 -19.02 20.63 -3.90
N THR A 217 -17.96 21.10 -3.25
CA THR A 217 -16.59 20.62 -3.45
C THR A 217 -16.45 19.17 -2.93
N GLY A 218 -15.78 18.31 -3.65
CA GLY A 218 -15.38 17.00 -3.18
C GLY A 218 -14.34 17.07 -2.07
N GLY A 219 -14.39 16.15 -1.11
CA GLY A 219 -13.38 16.06 -0.05
C GLY A 219 -12.05 15.53 -0.57
N SER A 220 -10.95 15.89 0.07
CA SER A 220 -9.63 15.33 -0.20
C SER A 220 -9.46 13.97 0.46
N SER A 221 -8.84 13.01 -0.22
CA SER A 221 -8.36 11.76 0.38
C SER A 221 -6.92 11.94 0.85
N THR A 222 -6.61 11.49 2.06
CA THR A 222 -5.27 11.63 2.64
C THR A 222 -4.73 10.28 3.10
N PHE A 223 -3.39 10.11 3.04
CA PHE A 223 -2.69 8.96 3.60
C PHE A 223 -1.39 9.42 4.24
N THR A 224 -1.14 9.02 5.51
CA THR A 224 -0.01 9.53 6.29
C THR A 224 0.94 8.41 6.69
N VAL A 225 2.24 8.58 6.35
CA VAL A 225 3.33 7.71 6.80
C VAL A 225 4.41 8.58 7.45
N GLY A 226 4.63 8.40 8.73
CA GLY A 226 5.55 9.25 9.50
C GLY A 226 5.15 10.72 9.46
N ALA A 227 6.04 11.59 9.03
CA ALA A 227 5.79 13.04 8.88
C ALA A 227 5.19 13.42 7.51
N THR A 228 5.01 12.46 6.59
CA THR A 228 4.55 12.74 5.22
C THR A 228 3.07 12.38 5.07
N THR A 229 2.24 13.38 4.72
CA THR A 229 0.85 13.17 4.32
C THR A 229 0.72 13.39 2.81
N VAL A 230 0.37 12.33 2.08
CA VAL A 230 -0.03 12.43 0.67
C VAL A 230 -1.48 12.85 0.62
N THR A 231 -1.79 13.83 -0.22
CA THR A 231 -3.15 14.35 -0.38
C THR A 231 -3.58 14.26 -1.84
N ALA A 232 -4.57 13.45 -2.12
CA ALA A 232 -5.32 13.46 -3.36
C ALA A 232 -6.48 14.45 -3.19
N THR A 233 -6.33 15.64 -3.75
CA THR A 233 -7.26 16.78 -3.51
C THR A 233 -8.60 16.56 -4.21
N GLY A 234 -9.69 16.94 -3.59
CA GLY A 234 -11.04 16.84 -4.17
C GLY A 234 -11.27 17.89 -5.27
N GLY A 235 -12.14 17.58 -6.24
CA GLY A 235 -12.54 18.48 -7.32
C GLY A 235 -13.51 19.56 -6.84
N LEU A 236 -13.43 20.76 -7.40
CA LEU A 236 -14.38 21.84 -7.11
C LEU A 236 -15.76 21.57 -7.72
N GLY A 237 -16.80 22.11 -7.10
CA GLY A 237 -18.16 22.04 -7.62
C GLY A 237 -18.36 22.93 -8.86
N GLY A 238 -19.27 22.54 -9.74
CA GLY A 238 -19.70 23.31 -10.89
C GLY A 238 -20.59 24.50 -10.49
N VAL A 239 -20.47 25.60 -11.21
CA VAL A 239 -21.26 26.81 -10.96
C VAL A 239 -22.72 26.60 -11.35
N GLY A 240 -23.64 27.02 -10.49
CA GLY A 240 -25.09 27.04 -10.81
C GLY A 240 -25.43 28.07 -11.86
N SER A 241 -26.50 27.83 -12.62
CA SER A 241 -26.97 28.72 -13.68
C SER A 241 -28.32 29.33 -13.36
N ALA A 242 -28.35 30.67 -13.23
CA ALA A 242 -29.62 31.40 -13.19
C ALA A 242 -30.28 31.45 -14.58
N ALA A 243 -31.61 31.53 -14.61
CA ALA A 243 -32.35 31.73 -15.84
C ALA A 243 -32.02 33.09 -16.46
N ALA A 244 -31.77 33.12 -17.76
CA ALA A 244 -31.54 34.37 -18.49
C ALA A 244 -31.98 34.19 -19.96
N ALA A 245 -32.37 35.29 -20.59
CA ALA A 245 -32.85 35.32 -21.97
C ALA A 245 -31.70 35.45 -22.99
N THR A 246 -30.49 35.76 -22.56
CA THR A 246 -29.32 35.98 -23.43
C THR A 246 -28.43 34.73 -23.40
N ALA A 247 -27.57 34.61 -24.45
CA ALA A 247 -26.52 33.56 -24.44
C ALA A 247 -25.63 33.68 -23.21
N LEU A 248 -25.29 32.57 -22.59
CA LEU A 248 -24.48 32.46 -21.39
C LEU A 248 -23.65 31.21 -21.37
N MET A 249 -22.42 31.30 -20.90
CA MET A 249 -21.61 30.14 -20.50
C MET A 249 -21.48 30.12 -18.98
N THR A 250 -21.75 28.98 -18.37
CA THR A 250 -21.61 28.75 -16.93
C THR A 250 -20.40 27.88 -16.68
N LEU A 251 -19.48 28.35 -15.82
CA LEU A 251 -18.20 27.63 -15.62
C LEU A 251 -18.40 26.28 -14.92
N GLY A 252 -17.62 25.30 -15.35
CA GLY A 252 -17.42 24.07 -14.60
C GLY A 252 -16.50 24.27 -13.39
N GLY A 253 -16.49 23.30 -12.49
CA GLY A 253 -15.54 23.23 -11.38
C GLY A 253 -14.11 23.04 -11.88
N ALA A 254 -13.14 23.65 -11.19
CA ALA A 254 -11.74 23.45 -11.51
C ALA A 254 -11.18 22.18 -10.87
N GLY A 255 -10.42 21.38 -11.63
CA GLY A 255 -9.61 20.30 -11.12
C GLY A 255 -8.50 20.84 -10.21
N GLN A 256 -8.23 20.12 -9.14
CA GLN A 256 -7.24 20.52 -8.14
C GLN A 256 -5.96 19.70 -8.30
N THR A 257 -4.84 20.19 -7.75
CA THR A 257 -3.54 19.52 -7.77
C THR A 257 -3.33 18.73 -6.49
N PRO A 258 -2.88 17.46 -6.55
CA PRO A 258 -2.53 16.68 -5.36
C PRO A 258 -1.17 17.13 -4.80
N THR A 259 -0.83 16.67 -3.59
CA THR A 259 0.44 17.01 -2.94
C THR A 259 1.17 15.79 -2.38
N ASN A 260 2.50 15.87 -2.35
CA ASN A 260 3.41 14.90 -1.74
C ASN A 260 3.41 13.49 -2.37
N GLY A 261 2.77 13.29 -3.52
CA GLY A 261 2.94 12.07 -4.32
C GLY A 261 4.27 12.08 -5.09
N ASP A 262 4.76 10.90 -5.45
CA ASP A 262 5.87 10.73 -6.41
C ASP A 262 5.35 10.97 -7.83
N LEU A 263 4.09 10.59 -8.10
CA LEU A 263 3.34 10.98 -9.29
C LEU A 263 2.07 11.73 -8.84
N ASN A 264 1.90 12.93 -9.38
CA ASN A 264 0.78 13.83 -9.08
C ASN A 264 0.06 14.20 -10.38
N ILE A 265 -1.24 13.87 -10.49
CA ILE A 265 -2.07 14.20 -11.65
C ILE A 265 -3.26 15.04 -11.18
N SER A 266 -3.40 16.26 -11.71
CA SER A 266 -4.54 17.11 -11.41
C SER A 266 -5.85 16.49 -11.87
N GLY A 267 -6.92 16.72 -11.13
CA GLY A 267 -8.27 16.35 -11.54
C GLY A 267 -8.68 17.03 -12.83
N GLN A 268 -9.52 16.40 -13.63
CA GLN A 268 -10.08 17.01 -14.83
C GLN A 268 -11.09 18.11 -14.45
N ASN A 269 -11.05 19.23 -15.14
CA ASN A 269 -12.06 20.28 -14.99
C ASN A 269 -13.45 19.76 -15.39
N GLY A 270 -14.47 20.23 -14.71
CA GLY A 270 -15.85 20.06 -15.16
C GLY A 270 -16.11 20.85 -16.44
N GLY A 271 -17.00 20.35 -17.29
CA GLY A 271 -17.43 21.01 -18.51
C GLY A 271 -18.23 22.29 -18.23
N VAL A 272 -18.20 23.22 -19.18
CA VAL A 272 -19.02 24.43 -19.12
C VAL A 272 -20.47 24.13 -19.50
N GLY A 273 -21.42 24.74 -18.83
CA GLY A 273 -22.82 24.80 -19.29
C GLY A 273 -22.98 25.86 -20.36
N ILE A 274 -23.63 25.55 -21.46
CA ILE A 274 -23.81 26.44 -22.61
C ILE A 274 -25.30 26.62 -22.86
N ARG A 275 -25.71 27.91 -23.03
CA ARG A 275 -27.04 28.26 -23.46
C ARG A 275 -26.95 29.26 -24.59
N GLN A 276 -27.67 29.05 -25.67
CA GLN A 276 -27.86 29.98 -26.75
C GLN A 276 -29.04 30.96 -26.47
N ALA A 277 -29.16 32.02 -27.20
CA ALA A 277 -30.13 33.10 -26.95
C ALA A 277 -31.59 32.72 -27.18
N SER A 278 -31.91 31.51 -27.70
CA SER A 278 -33.30 31.07 -27.95
C SER A 278 -33.77 30.18 -26.79
N ALA A 279 -35.00 30.39 -26.38
CA ALA A 279 -35.62 29.77 -25.21
C ALA A 279 -35.85 28.25 -25.30
N THR A 280 -35.74 27.65 -26.48
CA THR A 280 -36.16 26.27 -26.71
C THR A 280 -35.13 25.35 -27.37
N VAL A 281 -34.03 25.88 -27.91
CA VAL A 281 -33.05 25.06 -28.65
C VAL A 281 -31.62 25.52 -28.33
N GLY A 282 -30.70 24.60 -28.23
CA GLY A 282 -29.25 24.87 -28.09
C GLY A 282 -28.76 25.14 -26.67
N MET A 283 -29.13 24.27 -25.74
CA MET A 283 -28.57 24.24 -24.41
C MET A 283 -27.93 22.87 -24.08
N ALA A 284 -26.83 22.87 -23.39
CA ALA A 284 -26.21 21.69 -22.83
C ALA A 284 -25.58 22.05 -21.48
N SER A 285 -25.81 21.24 -20.46
CA SER A 285 -25.09 21.39 -19.20
C SER A 285 -23.64 20.93 -19.34
N GLY A 286 -22.79 21.35 -18.42
CA GLY A 286 -21.43 20.86 -18.36
C GLY A 286 -21.36 19.39 -17.96
N LYS A 287 -20.55 18.59 -18.66
CA LYS A 287 -20.16 17.23 -18.24
C LYS A 287 -19.42 17.30 -16.92
N GLY A 288 -19.53 16.30 -16.03
CA GLY A 288 -18.64 16.12 -14.89
C GLY A 288 -17.22 15.79 -15.33
N GLY A 289 -16.22 16.25 -14.57
CA GLY A 289 -14.82 15.92 -14.81
C GLY A 289 -14.55 14.43 -14.49
N ASP A 290 -13.73 13.78 -15.31
CA ASP A 290 -13.28 12.42 -15.07
C ASP A 290 -12.17 12.42 -14.00
N SER A 291 -12.00 11.31 -13.30
CA SER A 291 -10.86 11.01 -12.44
C SER A 291 -10.09 9.83 -13.01
N GLN A 292 -8.96 9.47 -12.37
CA GLN A 292 -8.20 8.27 -12.75
C GLN A 292 -9.02 6.96 -12.56
N TYR A 293 -9.99 6.95 -11.64
CA TYR A 293 -10.79 5.76 -11.28
C TYR A 293 -12.29 5.93 -11.50
N GLY A 294 -12.71 6.94 -12.26
CA GLY A 294 -14.13 7.16 -12.51
C GLY A 294 -14.40 8.13 -13.65
N SER A 295 -15.55 7.97 -14.26
CA SER A 295 -16.05 8.82 -15.34
C SER A 295 -17.07 9.83 -14.83
N GLY A 296 -16.91 11.10 -15.23
CA GLY A 296 -17.83 12.18 -14.89
C GLY A 296 -19.26 11.95 -15.38
N GLY A 297 -20.22 12.51 -14.67
CA GLY A 297 -21.61 12.51 -15.08
C GLY A 297 -21.77 13.10 -16.49
N ILE A 298 -22.55 12.45 -17.32
CA ILE A 298 -22.77 12.87 -18.71
C ILE A 298 -23.51 14.20 -18.73
N GLU A 299 -23.19 15.06 -19.70
CA GLU A 299 -23.91 16.31 -19.98
C GLU A 299 -25.39 16.07 -20.22
N ARG A 300 -26.19 17.05 -19.90
CA ARG A 300 -27.64 17.02 -20.13
C ARG A 300 -28.06 18.06 -21.17
N VAL A 301 -28.97 17.66 -22.01
CA VAL A 301 -29.65 18.55 -22.94
C VAL A 301 -31.14 18.62 -22.57
N ALA A 302 -31.81 19.69 -22.90
CA ALA A 302 -33.21 19.92 -22.55
C ALA A 302 -33.47 19.91 -21.01
N GLN A 303 -34.65 19.51 -20.57
CA GLN A 303 -35.16 19.55 -19.20
C GLN A 303 -34.68 18.33 -18.41
N ASN A 304 -33.51 18.41 -17.75
CA ASN A 304 -32.97 17.28 -16.99
C ASN A 304 -32.14 17.75 -15.77
N ALA A 305 -32.25 16.98 -14.70
CA ALA A 305 -31.28 17.05 -13.60
C ALA A 305 -29.93 16.50 -14.05
N GLY A 306 -28.87 16.99 -13.46
CA GLY A 306 -27.51 16.51 -13.70
C GLY A 306 -27.34 15.03 -13.37
N ALA A 307 -26.41 14.36 -14.05
CA ALA A 307 -26.05 12.96 -13.78
C ALA A 307 -24.95 12.91 -12.72
N THR A 308 -25.06 11.97 -11.80
CA THR A 308 -24.00 11.61 -10.87
C THR A 308 -22.83 11.00 -11.64
N GLY A 309 -21.59 11.24 -11.19
CA GLY A 309 -20.41 10.55 -11.69
C GLY A 309 -20.47 9.03 -11.42
N ALA A 310 -19.62 8.26 -12.09
CA ALA A 310 -19.49 6.82 -11.88
C ALA A 310 -18.06 6.45 -11.45
N GLY A 311 -17.91 5.39 -10.65
CA GLY A 311 -16.62 4.99 -10.08
C GLY A 311 -16.20 5.87 -8.90
N PHE A 312 -14.89 6.13 -8.75
CA PHE A 312 -14.33 6.92 -7.65
C PHE A 312 -13.78 8.25 -8.14
N GLY A 313 -13.99 9.31 -7.37
CA GLY A 313 -13.43 10.64 -7.63
C GLY A 313 -14.05 11.38 -8.80
N ALA A 314 -15.11 10.88 -9.44
CA ALA A 314 -15.72 11.49 -10.62
C ALA A 314 -16.64 12.67 -10.26
N GLY A 315 -16.61 13.74 -11.07
CA GLY A 315 -17.50 14.88 -10.92
C GLY A 315 -18.92 14.63 -11.41
N GLY A 316 -19.92 15.30 -10.85
CA GLY A 316 -21.32 15.30 -11.32
C GLY A 316 -21.53 16.31 -12.45
N SER A 317 -22.44 16.03 -13.40
CA SER A 317 -22.79 17.00 -14.45
C SER A 317 -23.74 18.10 -13.94
N GLY A 318 -23.76 19.22 -14.66
CA GLY A 318 -24.70 20.30 -14.39
C GLY A 318 -26.15 19.94 -14.70
N GLY A 319 -27.10 20.60 -14.05
CA GLY A 319 -28.52 20.57 -14.40
C GLY A 319 -28.80 21.46 -15.62
N CYS A 320 -29.87 21.14 -16.34
CA CYS A 320 -30.31 21.90 -17.49
C CYS A 320 -31.85 22.07 -17.46
N CYS A 321 -32.35 23.27 -17.71
CA CYS A 321 -33.78 23.51 -17.78
C CYS A 321 -34.16 24.41 -18.96
N VAL A 322 -35.26 24.04 -19.60
CA VAL A 322 -35.87 24.79 -20.72
C VAL A 322 -36.75 25.91 -20.21
N ASN A 323 -37.11 26.84 -21.07
CA ASN A 323 -38.06 27.91 -20.87
C ASN A 323 -39.39 27.41 -20.24
N GLY A 324 -39.75 27.99 -19.10
CA GLY A 324 -40.97 27.61 -18.37
C GLY A 324 -40.99 26.23 -17.75
N GLY A 325 -39.91 25.44 -17.90
CA GLY A 325 -39.77 24.13 -17.27
C GLY A 325 -39.47 24.25 -15.77
N ALA A 326 -39.41 23.10 -15.08
CA ALA A 326 -39.05 23.05 -13.68
C ALA A 326 -37.53 23.31 -13.51
N ALA A 327 -37.12 23.92 -12.39
CA ALA A 327 -35.72 24.01 -12.03
C ALA A 327 -35.07 22.63 -11.86
N ALA A 328 -33.80 22.47 -12.24
CA ALA A 328 -33.11 21.20 -12.28
C ALA A 328 -31.88 21.21 -11.34
N ALA A 329 -31.77 20.23 -10.46
CA ALA A 329 -30.59 20.05 -9.63
C ALA A 329 -29.39 19.60 -10.47
N GLY A 330 -28.17 19.82 -9.98
CA GLY A 330 -26.95 19.21 -10.51
C GLY A 330 -26.88 17.71 -10.19
N GLY A 331 -25.86 17.03 -10.70
CA GLY A 331 -25.48 15.68 -10.30
C GLY A 331 -24.50 15.68 -9.13
N ALA A 332 -24.52 14.68 -8.28
CA ALA A 332 -23.50 14.53 -7.24
C ALA A 332 -22.16 14.05 -7.82
N GLY A 333 -21.06 14.42 -7.17
CA GLY A 333 -19.77 13.76 -7.38
C GLY A 333 -19.76 12.35 -6.76
N THR A 334 -18.60 11.67 -6.86
CA THR A 334 -18.37 10.37 -6.22
C THR A 334 -17.24 10.46 -5.20
N ALA A 335 -17.26 9.58 -4.20
CA ALA A 335 -16.25 9.54 -3.14
C ALA A 335 -14.86 9.22 -3.70
N GLY A 336 -13.83 9.58 -2.92
CA GLY A 336 -12.45 9.17 -3.18
C GLY A 336 -12.18 7.69 -2.86
N VAL A 337 -10.94 7.26 -3.10
CA VAL A 337 -10.48 5.89 -2.81
C VAL A 337 -8.96 5.88 -2.63
N TRP A 338 -8.44 4.94 -1.81
CA TRP A 338 -7.04 4.53 -1.82
C TRP A 338 -6.94 3.06 -2.20
N VAL A 339 -5.94 2.74 -3.02
CA VAL A 339 -5.48 1.36 -3.29
C VAL A 339 -4.09 1.25 -2.70
N VAL A 340 -3.92 0.31 -1.79
CA VAL A 340 -2.64 0.04 -1.10
C VAL A 340 -2.12 -1.30 -1.56
N GLU A 341 -0.90 -1.32 -2.08
CA GLU A 341 -0.16 -2.52 -2.44
C GLU A 341 0.98 -2.70 -1.43
N GLU A 342 1.07 -3.88 -0.84
CA GLU A 342 2.09 -4.24 0.14
C GLU A 342 3.17 -5.09 -0.51
N TYR A 343 4.44 -4.79 -0.21
CA TYR A 343 5.61 -5.50 -0.75
C TYR A 343 6.58 -5.89 0.37
N THR A 344 7.32 -6.98 0.13
CA THR A 344 8.44 -7.42 0.98
C THR A 344 9.66 -6.55 0.81
#